data_98c876d912d48813ccc23dd801352b8f
#
_entry.id   98c876d912d48813ccc23dd801352b8f
#
_cell.length_a   1.000
_cell.length_b   1.000
_cell.length_c   1.000
_cell.angle_alpha   90.00
_cell.angle_beta   90.00
_cell.angle_gamma   90.00
#
_symmetry.space_group_name_H-M   'P 1'
#
loop_
_entity.id
_entity.type
_entity.pdbx_description
1 polymer ?
#
loop_
_entity_poly.entity_id
_entity_poly.type
_entity_poly.pdbx_seq_one_letter_code
_entity_poly.pdbx_strand_id
1 'polypeptide(L)'
;MNRRNFSKLAALSSFVGLAPSQIFSSPNYDDHLKISLAQWSLNKAIKAGQLSGLDFAKKSRSFGIEGIEYVSGLYTTHSNLLEKMSMNKLSDELLKRSNDYGIDNVLIMIDGQGNLASSNKKERLEAIDNHMRWIDFALKLGCETLRLNLNGEKNLDKWTDNSVKSLSTLSEYNKNINVVVENHGGFSSNGKYLANVMSNVDIINCGTLPDFGNFCMDGSPRNCNNWYDKYKGVEELMPYAHAVSAKSYHFDENGDETTIDYKKMIDIVKKAGYKGYVGIEYEGNILSEDEGIVATKKLLEKLI
;
A
#
# COMPACT_ATOMS: atom_id res chain seq x y z
N MET A 1 -9.78 -7.45 21.02
CA MET A 1 -9.03 -7.15 22.26
C MET A 1 -8.31 -5.84 22.06
N ASN A 2 -8.45 -4.85 22.94
CA ASN A 2 -7.92 -3.51 22.78
C ASN A 2 -6.40 -3.53 22.99
N ARG A 3 -5.62 -2.81 22.18
CA ARG A 3 -4.13 -2.71 22.22
C ARG A 3 -3.57 -2.36 23.62
N ARG A 4 -4.35 -1.68 24.46
CA ARG A 4 -3.96 -1.33 25.86
C ARG A 4 -3.85 -2.50 26.81
N ASN A 5 -4.40 -3.68 26.52
CA ASN A 5 -4.40 -4.83 27.45
C ASN A 5 -3.27 -5.82 27.19
N PHE A 6 -2.49 -5.66 26.13
CA PHE A 6 -1.36 -6.56 25.83
C PHE A 6 -0.15 -6.34 26.76
N SER A 7 0.01 -5.14 27.30
CA SER A 7 1.19 -4.77 28.12
C SER A 7 1.07 -5.13 29.61
N LYS A 8 -0.04 -5.70 30.08
CA LYS A 8 -0.27 -5.98 31.52
C LYS A 8 -0.28 -7.45 31.91
N LEU A 9 -0.04 -8.39 30.98
CA LEU A 9 -0.08 -9.84 31.30
C LEU A 9 1.30 -10.51 31.39
N ALA A 10 2.37 -9.77 31.53
CA ALA A 10 3.73 -10.30 31.68
C ALA A 10 4.27 -10.17 33.11
N ALA A 11 3.47 -10.49 34.12
CA ALA A 11 3.99 -10.69 35.48
C ALA A 11 3.08 -11.63 36.28
N LEU A 12 3.67 -12.74 36.73
CA LEU A 12 3.19 -13.75 37.67
C LEU A 12 2.65 -15.06 37.05
N SER A 13 3.50 -16.08 37.00
CA SER A 13 3.39 -17.26 37.88
C SER A 13 4.35 -18.38 37.45
N SER A 14 5.30 -18.65 38.31
CA SER A 14 6.09 -19.88 38.30
C SER A 14 5.22 -21.01 38.86
N PHE A 15 4.91 -22.06 38.06
CA PHE A 15 4.61 -23.38 38.58
C PHE A 15 5.08 -24.45 37.58
N VAL A 16 5.93 -25.34 38.11
CA VAL A 16 6.52 -26.49 37.42
C VAL A 16 5.48 -27.58 37.29
N GLY A 17 5.22 -28.03 36.06
CA GLY A 17 4.46 -29.22 35.76
C GLY A 17 4.89 -29.77 34.39
N LEU A 18 5.63 -30.90 34.40
CA LEU A 18 6.04 -31.63 33.20
C LEU A 18 4.82 -32.17 32.46
N ALA A 19 4.49 -31.62 31.32
CA ALA A 19 3.62 -32.23 30.33
C ALA A 19 4.37 -32.29 28.98
N PRO A 20 4.14 -33.31 28.10
CA PRO A 20 4.93 -33.50 26.90
C PRO A 20 4.76 -32.33 25.94
N SER A 21 5.89 -31.72 25.57
CA SER A 21 5.94 -30.66 24.59
C SER A 21 5.45 -31.14 23.24
N GLN A 22 4.21 -30.82 22.92
CA GLN A 22 3.84 -30.72 21.50
C GLN A 22 4.56 -29.49 20.96
N ILE A 23 5.57 -29.74 20.16
CA ILE A 23 6.22 -28.75 19.33
C ILE A 23 5.18 -28.33 18.31
N PHE A 24 4.38 -27.30 18.61
CA PHE A 24 3.73 -26.53 17.57
C PHE A 24 4.88 -25.84 16.83
N SER A 25 5.26 -26.39 15.68
CA SER A 25 6.04 -25.66 14.70
C SER A 25 5.19 -24.42 14.36
N SER A 26 5.57 -23.27 14.91
CA SER A 26 5.13 -21.99 14.40
C SER A 26 5.38 -21.99 12.89
N PRO A 27 4.44 -21.54 12.05
CA PRO A 27 4.75 -21.33 10.66
C PRO A 27 6.01 -20.48 10.62
N ASN A 28 7.02 -20.91 9.85
CA ASN A 28 8.19 -20.12 9.55
C ASN A 28 7.70 -18.88 8.80
N TYR A 29 7.36 -17.82 9.52
CA TYR A 29 7.29 -16.50 8.95
C TYR A 29 8.72 -16.14 8.58
N ASP A 30 8.97 -16.10 7.29
CA ASP A 30 10.20 -15.60 6.71
C ASP A 30 10.45 -14.21 7.32
N ASP A 31 11.53 -14.07 8.12
CA ASP A 31 11.81 -12.82 8.84
C ASP A 31 12.34 -11.73 7.90
N HIS A 32 12.35 -11.98 6.59
CA HIS A 32 12.86 -11.08 5.57
C HIS A 32 11.74 -10.27 4.91
N LEU A 33 12.05 -9.01 4.60
CA LEU A 33 11.22 -8.20 3.73
C LEU A 33 11.19 -8.83 2.33
N LYS A 34 10.02 -8.81 1.68
CA LYS A 34 9.83 -9.28 0.30
C LYS A 34 9.67 -8.09 -0.64
N ILE A 35 9.97 -8.29 -1.91
CA ILE A 35 9.82 -7.25 -2.93
C ILE A 35 8.58 -7.53 -3.76
N SER A 36 7.70 -6.53 -3.89
CA SER A 36 6.60 -6.50 -4.85
C SER A 36 6.82 -5.42 -5.91
N LEU A 37 6.02 -5.47 -6.96
CA LEU A 37 6.00 -4.46 -8.03
C LEU A 37 4.64 -3.77 -8.07
N ALA A 38 4.62 -2.46 -7.89
CA ALA A 38 3.46 -1.63 -8.15
C ALA A 38 3.25 -1.45 -9.66
N GLN A 39 2.06 -1.76 -10.15
CA GLN A 39 1.68 -1.63 -11.56
C GLN A 39 1.85 -0.18 -12.08
N TRP A 40 1.79 0.80 -11.16
CA TRP A 40 2.03 2.19 -11.50
C TRP A 40 3.43 2.44 -12.09
N SER A 41 4.42 1.64 -11.73
CA SER A 41 5.77 1.68 -12.34
C SER A 41 5.77 1.44 -13.85
N LEU A 42 4.71 0.85 -14.41
CA LEU A 42 4.51 0.56 -15.83
C LEU A 42 3.37 1.39 -16.45
N ASN A 43 2.98 2.48 -15.79
CA ASN A 43 1.80 3.24 -16.16
C ASN A 43 1.92 3.91 -17.54
N LYS A 44 3.10 4.32 -17.94
CA LYS A 44 3.34 4.96 -19.27
C LYS A 44 3.14 3.94 -20.40
N ALA A 45 3.75 2.76 -20.28
CA ALA A 45 3.62 1.67 -21.25
C ALA A 45 2.17 1.18 -21.37
N ILE A 46 1.45 1.07 -20.23
CA ILE A 46 0.04 0.63 -20.22
C ILE A 46 -0.85 1.71 -20.85
N LYS A 47 -0.70 2.97 -20.48
CA LYS A 47 -1.46 4.09 -21.05
C LYS A 47 -1.21 4.29 -22.53
N ALA A 48 0.00 4.00 -22.99
CA ALA A 48 0.37 4.06 -24.42
C ALA A 48 -0.09 2.80 -25.21
N GLY A 49 -0.70 1.80 -24.55
CA GLY A 49 -1.11 0.55 -25.19
C GLY A 49 0.05 -0.37 -25.60
N GLN A 50 1.27 -0.10 -25.12
CA GLN A 50 2.46 -0.92 -25.37
C GLN A 50 2.50 -2.18 -24.49
N LEU A 51 1.84 -2.12 -23.33
CA LEU A 51 1.66 -3.23 -22.40
C LEU A 51 0.18 -3.35 -22.03
N SER A 52 -0.37 -4.55 -22.11
CA SER A 52 -1.70 -4.81 -21.57
C SER A 52 -1.65 -4.91 -20.04
N GLY A 53 -2.59 -4.26 -19.34
CA GLY A 53 -2.74 -4.44 -17.88
C GLY A 53 -2.97 -5.91 -17.49
N LEU A 54 -3.52 -6.74 -18.41
CA LEU A 54 -3.69 -8.18 -18.19
C LEU A 54 -2.35 -8.96 -18.21
N ASP A 55 -1.30 -8.43 -18.82
CA ASP A 55 0.01 -9.07 -18.88
C ASP A 55 0.93 -8.66 -17.72
N PHE A 56 0.39 -7.96 -16.71
CA PHE A 56 1.17 -7.44 -15.60
C PHE A 56 1.89 -8.55 -14.80
N ALA A 57 1.22 -9.64 -14.46
CA ALA A 57 1.85 -10.78 -13.77
C ALA A 57 3.02 -11.38 -14.58
N LYS A 58 2.82 -11.59 -15.90
CA LYS A 58 3.89 -12.02 -16.80
C LYS A 58 5.07 -11.05 -16.82
N LYS A 59 4.79 -9.75 -16.86
CA LYS A 59 5.82 -8.70 -16.88
C LYS A 59 6.59 -8.66 -15.57
N SER A 60 5.92 -8.75 -14.41
CA SER A 60 6.57 -8.85 -13.10
C SER A 60 7.49 -10.06 -13.00
N ARG A 61 7.02 -11.22 -13.46
CA ARG A 61 7.83 -12.45 -13.50
C ARG A 61 9.10 -12.28 -14.32
N SER A 62 9.07 -11.50 -15.41
CA SER A 62 10.26 -11.25 -16.23
C SER A 62 11.35 -10.44 -15.50
N PHE A 63 11.01 -9.71 -14.45
CA PHE A 63 11.96 -9.04 -13.55
C PHE A 63 12.40 -9.92 -12.37
N GLY A 64 11.86 -11.16 -12.25
CA GLY A 64 12.08 -12.03 -11.09
C GLY A 64 11.43 -11.46 -9.82
N ILE A 65 10.29 -10.77 -9.94
CA ILE A 65 9.50 -10.27 -8.82
C ILE A 65 8.24 -11.12 -8.72
N GLU A 66 7.95 -11.63 -7.53
CA GLU A 66 6.87 -12.60 -7.28
C GLU A 66 5.63 -12.01 -6.62
N GLY A 67 5.69 -10.80 -6.06
CA GLY A 67 4.56 -10.05 -5.53
C GLY A 67 4.15 -8.92 -6.46
N ILE A 68 2.85 -8.69 -6.65
CA ILE A 68 2.34 -7.57 -7.47
C ILE A 68 1.25 -6.76 -6.78
N GLU A 69 1.21 -5.47 -7.14
CA GLU A 69 0.29 -4.48 -6.61
C GLU A 69 -0.45 -3.82 -7.76
N TYR A 70 -1.74 -4.09 -7.88
CA TYR A 70 -2.57 -3.60 -8.97
C TYR A 70 -2.97 -2.13 -8.80
N VAL A 71 -3.34 -1.45 -9.90
CA VAL A 71 -3.88 -0.08 -9.88
C VAL A 71 -5.19 -0.04 -10.64
N SER A 72 -6.30 0.24 -9.94
CA SER A 72 -7.65 0.26 -10.50
C SER A 72 -7.81 1.18 -11.72
N GLY A 73 -7.18 2.37 -11.67
CA GLY A 73 -7.23 3.35 -12.75
C GLY A 73 -6.66 2.85 -14.09
N LEU A 74 -5.74 1.88 -14.05
CA LEU A 74 -5.19 1.29 -15.28
C LEU A 74 -6.15 0.30 -15.96
N TYR A 75 -7.22 -0.13 -15.29
CA TYR A 75 -8.28 -0.98 -15.85
C TYR A 75 -9.55 -0.22 -16.18
N THR A 76 -9.79 0.93 -15.54
CA THR A 76 -10.98 1.77 -15.76
C THR A 76 -10.70 2.86 -16.78
N THR A 77 -9.87 3.84 -16.44
CA THR A 77 -9.72 5.09 -17.20
C THR A 77 -8.77 4.96 -18.38
N HIS A 78 -7.76 4.06 -18.28
CA HIS A 78 -6.64 4.06 -19.22
C HIS A 78 -6.62 2.88 -20.21
N SER A 79 -7.38 1.83 -19.98
CA SER A 79 -7.40 0.67 -20.88
C SER A 79 -8.79 0.27 -21.36
N ASN A 80 -9.85 0.89 -20.84
CA ASN A 80 -11.25 0.56 -21.10
C ASN A 80 -11.56 -0.94 -20.91
N LEU A 81 -10.79 -1.65 -20.09
CA LEU A 81 -10.98 -3.08 -19.86
C LEU A 81 -12.30 -3.33 -19.14
N LEU A 82 -12.67 -2.48 -18.17
CA LEU A 82 -13.96 -2.59 -17.48
C LEU A 82 -15.16 -2.12 -18.33
N GLU A 83 -14.94 -1.45 -19.46
CA GLU A 83 -16.00 -1.24 -20.47
C GLU A 83 -16.24 -2.49 -21.31
N LYS A 84 -15.21 -3.33 -21.47
CA LYS A 84 -15.24 -4.55 -22.30
C LYS A 84 -15.61 -5.81 -21.53
N MET A 85 -15.38 -5.82 -20.21
CA MET A 85 -15.68 -6.97 -19.35
C MET A 85 -16.13 -6.52 -17.95
N SER A 86 -16.99 -7.31 -17.31
CA SER A 86 -17.41 -7.03 -15.93
C SER A 86 -16.25 -7.14 -14.94
N MET A 87 -16.37 -6.50 -13.77
CA MET A 87 -15.39 -6.62 -12.67
C MET A 87 -15.12 -8.08 -12.30
N ASN A 88 -16.16 -8.91 -12.27
CA ASN A 88 -16.02 -10.34 -11.97
C ASN A 88 -15.17 -11.09 -12.99
N LYS A 89 -15.36 -10.83 -14.28
CA LYS A 89 -14.53 -11.43 -15.33
C LYS A 89 -13.10 -10.92 -15.29
N LEU A 90 -12.90 -9.64 -14.99
CA LEU A 90 -11.57 -9.06 -14.88
C LEU A 90 -10.81 -9.70 -13.71
N SER A 91 -11.44 -9.83 -12.52
CA SER A 91 -10.79 -10.46 -11.36
C SER A 91 -10.45 -11.93 -11.64
N ASP A 92 -11.35 -12.70 -12.29
CA ASP A 92 -11.07 -14.10 -12.67
C ASP A 92 -9.89 -14.21 -13.65
N GLU A 93 -9.81 -13.33 -14.63
CA GLU A 93 -8.72 -13.32 -15.62
C GLU A 93 -7.38 -12.92 -14.98
N LEU A 94 -7.36 -11.90 -14.12
CA LEU A 94 -6.15 -11.49 -13.42
C LEU A 94 -5.67 -12.56 -12.44
N LEU A 95 -6.57 -13.18 -11.66
CA LEU A 95 -6.25 -14.27 -10.75
C LEU A 95 -5.69 -15.47 -11.50
N LYS A 96 -6.33 -15.85 -12.62
CA LYS A 96 -5.82 -16.93 -13.45
C LYS A 96 -4.38 -16.65 -13.91
N ARG A 97 -4.11 -15.44 -14.40
CA ARG A 97 -2.78 -15.07 -14.91
C ARG A 97 -1.73 -14.99 -13.81
N SER A 98 -2.05 -14.46 -12.62
CA SER A 98 -1.11 -14.49 -11.51
C SER A 98 -0.76 -15.92 -11.09
N ASN A 99 -1.74 -16.81 -11.04
CA ASN A 99 -1.53 -18.23 -10.76
C ASN A 99 -0.68 -18.92 -11.84
N ASP A 100 -0.96 -18.68 -13.13
CA ASP A 100 -0.20 -19.25 -14.26
C ASP A 100 1.30 -18.88 -14.21
N TYR A 101 1.64 -17.73 -13.63
CA TYR A 101 3.03 -17.25 -13.50
C TYR A 101 3.61 -17.42 -12.08
N GLY A 102 2.86 -17.98 -11.12
CA GLY A 102 3.30 -18.15 -9.73
C GLY A 102 3.59 -16.80 -9.06
N ILE A 103 2.63 -15.86 -9.17
CA ILE A 103 2.72 -14.49 -8.65
C ILE A 103 1.72 -14.30 -7.53
N ASP A 104 2.16 -13.73 -6.42
CA ASP A 104 1.31 -13.32 -5.28
C ASP A 104 0.60 -12.00 -5.58
N ASN A 105 -0.72 -11.97 -5.42
CA ASN A 105 -1.53 -10.77 -5.52
C ASN A 105 -1.51 -10.05 -4.16
N VAL A 106 -0.61 -9.08 -3.98
CA VAL A 106 -0.35 -8.43 -2.68
C VAL A 106 -1.45 -7.44 -2.33
N LEU A 107 -1.70 -6.48 -3.21
CA LEU A 107 -2.71 -5.45 -2.99
C LEU A 107 -3.27 -4.87 -4.29
N ILE A 108 -4.35 -4.11 -4.13
CA ILE A 108 -4.85 -3.23 -5.20
C ILE A 108 -4.98 -1.78 -4.69
N MET A 109 -4.48 -0.85 -5.49
CA MET A 109 -4.56 0.59 -5.26
C MET A 109 -5.82 1.14 -5.93
N ILE A 110 -6.67 1.81 -5.16
CA ILE A 110 -7.95 2.35 -5.64
C ILE A 110 -7.85 3.85 -5.79
N ASP A 111 -8.07 4.32 -7.02
CA ASP A 111 -8.07 5.73 -7.38
C ASP A 111 -9.40 6.13 -8.04
N GLY A 112 -9.78 7.41 -7.88
CA GLY A 112 -10.90 8.00 -8.61
C GLY A 112 -12.30 7.50 -8.19
N GLN A 113 -12.45 6.91 -6.99
CA GLN A 113 -13.71 6.35 -6.51
C GLN A 113 -14.50 7.29 -5.58
N GLY A 114 -14.17 8.58 -5.58
CA GLY A 114 -14.82 9.61 -4.78
C GLY A 114 -14.01 10.00 -3.54
N ASN A 115 -14.56 10.95 -2.79
CA ASN A 115 -13.88 11.65 -1.70
C ASN A 115 -14.30 11.12 -0.33
N LEU A 116 -13.52 10.22 0.26
CA LEU A 116 -13.81 9.57 1.53
C LEU A 116 -13.79 10.53 2.74
N ALA A 117 -13.10 11.68 2.63
CA ALA A 117 -13.07 12.70 3.68
C ALA A 117 -14.05 13.87 3.43
N SER A 118 -14.93 13.80 2.41
CA SER A 118 -15.85 14.89 2.07
C SER A 118 -16.80 15.22 3.21
N SER A 119 -17.00 16.53 3.46
CA SER A 119 -18.05 17.03 4.36
C SER A 119 -19.45 16.88 3.77
N ASN A 120 -19.58 16.69 2.44
CA ASN A 120 -20.84 16.31 1.83
C ASN A 120 -21.14 14.85 2.12
N LYS A 121 -22.12 14.61 3.01
CA LYS A 121 -22.48 13.24 3.44
C LYS A 121 -22.87 12.34 2.27
N LYS A 122 -23.60 12.86 1.26
CA LYS A 122 -24.03 12.07 0.10
C LYS A 122 -22.82 11.62 -0.72
N GLU A 123 -21.93 12.54 -1.06
CA GLU A 123 -20.68 12.27 -1.77
C GLU A 123 -19.81 11.25 -1.01
N ARG A 124 -19.67 11.40 0.29
CA ARG A 124 -18.89 10.50 1.12
C ARG A 124 -19.47 9.08 1.16
N LEU A 125 -20.80 8.94 1.30
CA LEU A 125 -21.45 7.62 1.29
C LEU A 125 -21.32 6.94 -0.09
N GLU A 126 -21.47 7.69 -1.17
CA GLU A 126 -21.24 7.18 -2.54
C GLU A 126 -19.79 6.71 -2.73
N ALA A 127 -18.81 7.47 -2.21
CA ALA A 127 -17.42 7.05 -2.22
C ALA A 127 -17.20 5.76 -1.41
N ILE A 128 -17.82 5.61 -0.23
CA ILE A 128 -17.76 4.38 0.57
C ILE A 128 -18.32 3.18 -0.23
N ASP A 129 -19.51 3.32 -0.83
CA ASP A 129 -20.14 2.25 -1.62
C ASP A 129 -19.27 1.85 -2.83
N ASN A 130 -18.63 2.81 -3.47
CA ASN A 130 -17.70 2.55 -4.56
C ASN A 130 -16.49 1.74 -4.09
N HIS A 131 -15.89 2.10 -2.93
CA HIS A 131 -14.75 1.37 -2.38
C HIS A 131 -15.13 -0.05 -1.91
N MET A 132 -16.34 -0.27 -1.39
CA MET A 132 -16.82 -1.62 -1.01
C MET A 132 -16.81 -2.57 -2.22
N ARG A 133 -17.19 -2.12 -3.41
CA ARG A 133 -17.12 -2.95 -4.64
C ARG A 133 -15.69 -3.36 -4.97
N TRP A 134 -14.73 -2.49 -4.68
CA TRP A 134 -13.32 -2.81 -4.89
C TRP A 134 -12.75 -3.70 -3.78
N ILE A 135 -13.30 -3.66 -2.56
CA ILE A 135 -13.01 -4.64 -1.52
C ILE A 135 -13.41 -6.04 -1.99
N ASP A 136 -14.63 -6.21 -2.52
CA ASP A 136 -15.10 -7.48 -3.06
C ASP A 136 -14.23 -7.97 -4.22
N PHE A 137 -13.82 -7.04 -5.11
CA PHE A 137 -12.90 -7.34 -6.20
C PHE A 137 -11.52 -7.81 -5.69
N ALA A 138 -10.96 -7.11 -4.71
CA ALA A 138 -9.65 -7.42 -4.12
C ALA A 138 -9.65 -8.80 -3.46
N LEU A 139 -10.70 -9.10 -2.69
CA LEU A 139 -10.88 -10.41 -2.05
C LEU A 139 -10.96 -11.53 -3.09
N LYS A 140 -11.73 -11.34 -4.16
CA LYS A 140 -11.85 -12.31 -5.25
C LYS A 140 -10.53 -12.51 -5.99
N LEU A 141 -9.74 -11.44 -6.15
CA LEU A 141 -8.41 -11.48 -6.76
C LEU A 141 -7.37 -12.14 -5.84
N GLY A 142 -7.69 -12.34 -4.56
CA GLY A 142 -6.78 -12.90 -3.56
C GLY A 142 -5.81 -11.88 -2.96
N CYS A 143 -6.10 -10.57 -3.08
CA CYS A 143 -5.31 -9.54 -2.40
C CYS A 143 -5.62 -9.51 -0.90
N GLU A 144 -4.58 -9.37 -0.09
CA GLU A 144 -4.71 -9.21 1.36
C GLU A 144 -4.94 -7.76 1.78
N THR A 145 -4.72 -6.81 0.88
CA THR A 145 -4.75 -5.38 1.18
C THR A 145 -5.39 -4.57 0.05
N LEU A 146 -6.17 -3.57 0.42
CA LEU A 146 -6.70 -2.54 -0.48
C LEU A 146 -6.18 -1.18 -0.02
N ARG A 147 -5.49 -0.46 -0.92
CA ARG A 147 -5.02 0.92 -0.67
C ARG A 147 -5.99 1.93 -1.24
N LEU A 148 -6.27 2.96 -0.47
CA LEU A 148 -7.10 4.10 -0.85
C LEU A 148 -6.45 5.43 -0.46
N ASN A 149 -7.03 6.53 -0.96
CA ASN A 149 -6.63 7.90 -0.67
C ASN A 149 -7.72 8.64 0.12
N LEU A 150 -7.32 9.58 1.01
CA LEU A 150 -8.24 10.40 1.79
C LEU A 150 -8.27 11.84 1.24
N ASN A 151 -9.23 12.08 0.36
CA ASN A 151 -9.46 13.39 -0.27
C ASN A 151 -10.82 13.98 0.11
N GLY A 152 -11.03 15.30 -0.14
CA GLY A 152 -12.35 15.93 -0.18
C GLY A 152 -12.64 16.98 0.88
N GLU A 153 -11.74 17.24 1.83
CA GLU A 153 -11.93 18.29 2.85
C GLU A 153 -10.66 19.12 3.00
N LYS A 154 -10.84 20.42 3.29
CA LYS A 154 -9.75 21.38 3.48
C LYS A 154 -9.61 21.86 4.94
N ASN A 155 -10.55 21.55 5.80
CA ASN A 155 -10.47 21.77 7.24
C ASN A 155 -9.95 20.50 7.92
N LEU A 156 -8.88 20.58 8.68
CA LEU A 156 -8.20 19.44 9.26
C LEU A 156 -9.10 18.61 10.20
N ASP A 157 -9.86 19.26 11.07
CA ASP A 157 -10.71 18.56 12.04
C ASP A 157 -11.81 17.78 11.32
N LYS A 158 -12.47 18.42 10.34
CA LYS A 158 -13.49 17.76 9.52
C LYS A 158 -12.91 16.64 8.66
N TRP A 159 -11.70 16.85 8.12
CA TRP A 159 -10.99 15.81 7.36
C TRP A 159 -10.72 14.59 8.25
N THR A 160 -10.23 14.81 9.46
CA THR A 160 -9.98 13.75 10.45
C THR A 160 -11.27 13.01 10.78
N ASP A 161 -12.33 13.73 11.18
CA ASP A 161 -13.61 13.12 11.58
C ASP A 161 -14.27 12.32 10.44
N ASN A 162 -14.26 12.86 9.23
CA ASN A 162 -14.87 12.19 8.07
C ASN A 162 -14.03 10.99 7.63
N SER A 163 -12.70 11.09 7.66
CA SER A 163 -11.79 9.99 7.38
C SER A 163 -11.99 8.83 8.34
N VAL A 164 -12.05 9.11 9.65
CA VAL A 164 -12.33 8.09 10.68
C VAL A 164 -13.64 7.36 10.40
N LYS A 165 -14.73 8.09 10.12
CA LYS A 165 -16.05 7.48 9.81
C LYS A 165 -16.00 6.58 8.59
N SER A 166 -15.36 7.03 7.51
CA SER A 166 -15.27 6.28 6.26
C SER A 166 -14.42 5.03 6.41
N LEU A 167 -13.25 5.17 7.04
CA LEU A 167 -12.32 4.05 7.26
C LEU A 167 -12.92 3.00 8.21
N SER A 168 -13.58 3.42 9.31
CA SER A 168 -14.27 2.48 10.20
C SER A 168 -15.32 1.67 9.43
N THR A 169 -16.14 2.35 8.60
CA THR A 169 -17.17 1.67 7.80
C THR A 169 -16.55 0.66 6.82
N LEU A 170 -15.48 1.04 6.11
CA LEU A 170 -14.82 0.15 5.15
C LEU A 170 -14.10 -1.04 5.81
N SER A 171 -13.44 -0.80 6.94
CA SER A 171 -12.72 -1.86 7.68
C SER A 171 -13.67 -2.84 8.38
N GLU A 172 -14.85 -2.37 8.79
CA GLU A 172 -15.90 -3.24 9.35
C GLU A 172 -16.67 -4.02 8.27
N TYR A 173 -16.70 -3.53 7.03
CA TYR A 173 -17.38 -4.19 5.91
C TYR A 173 -16.82 -5.59 5.66
N ASN A 174 -15.50 -5.75 5.67
CA ASN A 174 -14.88 -7.08 5.59
C ASN A 174 -13.57 -7.11 6.38
N LYS A 175 -13.49 -8.03 7.36
CA LYS A 175 -12.33 -8.16 8.25
C LYS A 175 -11.20 -9.03 7.70
N ASN A 176 -11.41 -9.64 6.53
CA ASN A 176 -10.41 -10.51 5.88
C ASN A 176 -9.49 -9.74 4.92
N ILE A 177 -9.62 -8.42 4.84
CA ILE A 177 -8.77 -7.55 4.01
C ILE A 177 -8.31 -6.35 4.83
N ASN A 178 -7.07 -5.94 4.65
CA ASN A 178 -6.56 -4.70 5.22
C ASN A 178 -7.00 -3.51 4.35
N VAL A 179 -7.56 -2.49 4.98
CA VAL A 179 -7.89 -1.22 4.35
C VAL A 179 -6.83 -0.21 4.75
N VAL A 180 -5.98 0.18 3.81
CA VAL A 180 -4.83 1.04 4.11
C VAL A 180 -4.90 2.37 3.38
N VAL A 181 -4.36 3.40 4.01
CA VAL A 181 -4.24 4.75 3.46
C VAL A 181 -2.80 5.03 3.09
N GLU A 182 -2.60 5.49 1.86
CA GLU A 182 -1.31 6.05 1.43
C GLU A 182 -1.20 7.52 1.82
N ASN A 183 0.00 7.97 2.19
CA ASN A 183 0.33 9.39 2.22
C ASN A 183 0.42 9.90 0.77
N HIS A 184 -0.64 10.57 0.28
CA HIS A 184 -0.78 10.92 -1.14
C HIS A 184 -1.40 12.31 -1.33
N GLY A 185 -0.66 13.35 -0.98
CA GLY A 185 -1.07 14.75 -1.11
C GLY A 185 -1.94 15.28 0.05
N GLY A 186 -1.96 16.59 0.21
CA GLY A 186 -2.78 17.27 1.22
C GLY A 186 -2.47 16.82 2.65
N PHE A 187 -3.52 16.67 3.45
CA PHE A 187 -3.38 16.28 4.86
C PHE A 187 -2.81 14.87 5.04
N SER A 188 -3.05 13.93 4.12
CA SER A 188 -2.50 12.58 4.22
C SER A 188 -0.97 12.55 4.06
N SER A 189 -0.37 13.54 3.37
CA SER A 189 1.08 13.72 3.28
C SER A 189 1.75 14.24 4.56
N ASN A 190 0.98 14.55 5.60
CA ASN A 190 1.51 14.84 6.92
C ASN A 190 1.40 13.60 7.79
N GLY A 191 2.53 12.95 8.10
CA GLY A 191 2.57 11.68 8.85
C GLY A 191 1.82 11.77 10.17
N LYS A 192 1.99 12.87 10.92
CA LYS A 192 1.29 13.09 12.19
C LYS A 192 -0.24 13.16 12.04
N TYR A 193 -0.74 13.82 10.99
CA TYR A 193 -2.18 13.93 10.78
C TYR A 193 -2.78 12.58 10.38
N LEU A 194 -2.12 11.84 9.51
CA LEU A 194 -2.58 10.52 9.09
C LEU A 194 -2.48 9.50 10.25
N ALA A 195 -1.39 9.51 11.02
CA ALA A 195 -1.26 8.69 12.23
C ALA A 195 -2.35 9.00 13.27
N ASN A 196 -2.76 10.28 13.41
CA ASN A 196 -3.88 10.66 14.27
C ASN A 196 -5.22 10.06 13.77
N VAL A 197 -5.47 10.03 12.47
CA VAL A 197 -6.64 9.32 11.90
C VAL A 197 -6.61 7.84 12.27
N MET A 198 -5.47 7.16 12.09
CA MET A 198 -5.33 5.73 12.39
C MET A 198 -5.56 5.44 13.87
N SER A 199 -5.04 6.26 14.78
CA SER A 199 -5.23 6.11 16.22
C SER A 199 -6.69 6.29 16.67
N ASN A 200 -7.49 7.06 15.91
CA ASN A 200 -8.92 7.25 16.18
C ASN A 200 -9.80 6.17 15.55
N VAL A 201 -9.37 5.53 14.46
CA VAL A 201 -10.07 4.37 13.89
C VAL A 201 -9.90 3.15 14.79
N ASP A 202 -8.70 2.86 15.27
CA ASP A 202 -8.33 1.77 16.21
C ASP A 202 -8.94 0.40 15.83
N ILE A 203 -8.97 0.07 14.54
CA ILE A 203 -9.44 -1.20 13.99
C ILE A 203 -8.24 -1.95 13.40
N ILE A 204 -8.08 -3.24 13.74
CA ILE A 204 -6.85 -4.02 13.47
C ILE A 204 -6.51 -4.12 11.97
N ASN A 205 -7.51 -4.22 11.09
CA ASN A 205 -7.34 -4.28 9.64
C ASN A 205 -7.44 -2.90 8.95
N CYS A 206 -7.36 -1.80 9.72
CA CYS A 206 -7.20 -0.45 9.19
C CYS A 206 -5.79 0.04 9.46
N GLY A 207 -5.12 0.54 8.44
CA GLY A 207 -3.73 0.96 8.60
C GLY A 207 -3.23 1.90 7.52
N THR A 208 -1.93 1.92 7.34
CA THR A 208 -1.25 2.78 6.37
C THR A 208 -0.46 1.97 5.35
N LEU A 209 -0.21 2.60 4.21
CA LEU A 209 0.80 2.25 3.24
C LEU A 209 1.76 3.45 3.16
N PRO A 210 2.82 3.52 3.99
CA PRO A 210 3.81 4.58 3.88
C PRO A 210 4.52 4.53 2.53
N ASP A 211 4.36 5.59 1.73
CA ASP A 211 5.10 5.84 0.49
C ASP A 211 6.32 6.72 0.79
N PHE A 212 7.47 6.37 0.24
CA PHE A 212 8.74 7.04 0.53
C PHE A 212 8.86 8.45 -0.07
N GLY A 213 8.03 8.81 -1.05
CA GLY A 213 8.13 10.06 -1.81
C GLY A 213 6.95 11.03 -1.66
N ASN A 214 5.76 10.55 -1.33
CA ASN A 214 4.51 11.31 -1.40
C ASN A 214 4.26 12.22 -0.18
N PHE A 215 5.20 13.10 0.15
CA PHE A 215 5.13 14.01 1.30
C PHE A 215 4.87 15.48 0.93
N CYS A 216 4.36 15.75 -0.28
CA CYS A 216 3.94 17.08 -0.68
C CYS A 216 2.55 17.40 -0.12
N MET A 217 2.47 18.34 0.81
CA MET A 217 1.23 18.78 1.46
C MET A 217 0.46 19.81 0.63
N ASP A 218 1.16 20.60 -0.20
CA ASP A 218 0.55 21.64 -1.04
C ASP A 218 1.25 21.70 -2.39
N GLY A 219 0.46 21.52 -3.45
CA GLY A 219 0.96 21.43 -4.82
C GLY A 219 1.05 19.99 -5.34
N SER A 220 2.07 19.70 -6.10
CA SER A 220 2.37 18.37 -6.65
C SER A 220 3.83 18.00 -6.39
N PRO A 221 4.25 16.73 -6.45
CA PRO A 221 5.65 16.35 -6.23
C PRO A 221 6.66 17.09 -7.11
N ARG A 222 6.27 17.52 -8.31
CA ARG A 222 7.13 18.31 -9.23
C ARG A 222 7.10 19.80 -8.96
N ASN A 223 6.09 20.31 -8.26
CA ASN A 223 5.93 21.73 -7.94
C ASN A 223 5.27 21.86 -6.57
N CYS A 224 6.02 21.49 -5.55
CA CYS A 224 5.53 21.43 -4.17
C CYS A 224 5.91 22.70 -3.39
N ASN A 225 4.89 23.34 -2.83
CA ASN A 225 5.05 24.56 -2.02
C ASN A 225 5.34 24.22 -0.55
N ASN A 226 4.94 23.04 -0.07
CA ASN A 226 5.08 22.67 1.33
C ASN A 226 5.33 21.17 1.49
N TRP A 227 6.56 20.81 1.82
CA TRP A 227 6.98 19.44 2.07
C TRP A 227 6.93 19.08 3.55
N TYR A 228 6.38 17.92 3.87
CA TYR A 228 6.61 17.26 5.15
C TYR A 228 7.93 16.47 5.10
N ASP A 229 8.62 16.34 6.24
CA ASP A 229 9.83 15.50 6.29
C ASP A 229 9.46 14.03 6.04
N LYS A 230 9.97 13.47 4.95
CA LYS A 230 9.62 12.12 4.48
C LYS A 230 10.06 11.02 5.47
N TYR A 231 11.22 11.15 6.09
CA TYR A 231 11.72 10.15 7.04
C TYR A 231 10.92 10.15 8.32
N LYS A 232 10.66 11.34 8.85
CA LYS A 232 9.77 11.52 9.99
C LYS A 232 8.36 11.03 9.68
N GLY A 233 7.84 11.33 8.50
CA GLY A 233 6.51 10.90 8.08
C GLY A 233 6.41 9.38 8.00
N VAL A 234 7.38 8.69 7.40
CA VAL A 234 7.41 7.23 7.38
C VAL A 234 7.53 6.68 8.81
N GLU A 235 8.41 7.22 9.67
CA GLU A 235 8.53 6.79 11.07
C GLU A 235 7.20 6.92 11.84
N GLU A 236 6.42 7.99 11.62
CA GLU A 236 5.12 8.21 12.25
C GLU A 236 4.04 7.24 11.73
N LEU A 237 4.12 6.80 10.46
CA LEU A 237 3.13 5.94 9.82
C LEU A 237 3.42 4.44 10.02
N MET A 238 4.67 4.03 10.16
CA MET A 238 5.07 2.62 10.30
C MET A 238 4.35 1.85 11.41
N PRO A 239 4.00 2.42 12.59
CA PRO A 239 3.24 1.69 13.62
C PRO A 239 1.86 1.18 13.17
N TYR A 240 1.35 1.68 12.05
CA TYR A 240 0.06 1.33 11.46
C TYR A 240 0.19 0.64 10.10
N ALA A 241 1.43 0.38 9.63
CA ALA A 241 1.66 -0.10 8.27
C ALA A 241 1.24 -1.56 8.08
N HIS A 242 0.47 -1.82 7.02
CA HIS A 242 0.18 -3.15 6.48
C HIS A 242 0.80 -3.36 5.09
N ALA A 243 1.33 -2.30 4.47
CA ALA A 243 2.08 -2.33 3.23
C ALA A 243 3.08 -1.17 3.24
N VAL A 244 4.06 -1.17 2.33
CA VAL A 244 5.07 -0.12 2.18
C VAL A 244 5.34 0.11 0.69
N SER A 245 5.34 1.38 0.23
CA SER A 245 5.70 1.75 -1.13
C SER A 245 7.10 2.35 -1.21
N ALA A 246 8.01 1.64 -1.87
CA ALA A 246 9.37 2.10 -2.16
C ALA A 246 9.39 2.97 -3.42
N LYS A 247 8.84 4.18 -3.31
CA LYS A 247 8.90 5.20 -4.37
C LYS A 247 10.34 5.52 -4.74
N SER A 248 10.64 5.57 -6.05
CA SER A 248 11.96 5.91 -6.56
C SER A 248 11.87 6.76 -7.81
N TYR A 249 12.89 7.56 -8.06
CA TYR A 249 12.93 8.51 -9.18
C TYR A 249 14.23 8.43 -9.99
N HIS A 250 15.37 8.70 -9.36
CA HIS A 250 16.64 8.88 -10.05
C HIS A 250 17.76 8.11 -9.37
N PHE A 251 18.64 7.53 -10.16
CA PHE A 251 19.76 6.74 -9.71
C PHE A 251 21.08 7.32 -10.20
N ASP A 252 22.12 7.27 -9.37
CA ASP A 252 23.47 7.60 -9.75
C ASP A 252 24.21 6.42 -10.40
N GLU A 253 25.47 6.60 -10.74
CA GLU A 253 26.33 5.58 -11.35
C GLU A 253 26.63 4.38 -10.44
N ASN A 254 26.45 4.52 -9.11
CA ASN A 254 26.61 3.45 -8.14
C ASN A 254 25.32 2.64 -7.94
N GLY A 255 24.20 3.12 -8.52
CA GLY A 255 22.88 2.55 -8.38
C GLY A 255 22.16 2.95 -7.09
N ASP A 256 22.60 4.04 -6.46
CA ASP A 256 21.93 4.62 -5.29
C ASP A 256 20.87 5.64 -5.75
N GLU A 257 19.71 5.63 -5.08
CA GLU A 257 18.65 6.61 -5.35
C GLU A 257 19.05 7.98 -4.81
N THR A 258 18.91 9.04 -5.63
CA THR A 258 19.51 10.35 -5.35
C THR A 258 18.57 11.35 -4.67
N THR A 259 17.26 11.07 -4.61
CA THR A 259 16.24 11.95 -4.00
C THR A 259 15.73 11.43 -2.66
N ILE A 260 15.91 10.14 -2.40
CA ILE A 260 15.50 9.44 -1.19
C ILE A 260 16.67 8.61 -0.67
N ASP A 261 17.12 8.86 0.56
CA ASP A 261 18.10 7.99 1.23
C ASP A 261 17.43 6.64 1.56
N TYR A 262 17.58 5.68 0.67
CA TYR A 262 16.97 4.36 0.76
C TYR A 262 17.47 3.58 1.97
N LYS A 263 18.77 3.72 2.31
CA LYS A 263 19.31 3.06 3.50
C LYS A 263 18.59 3.53 4.75
N LYS A 264 18.49 4.84 4.95
CA LYS A 264 17.77 5.44 6.09
C LYS A 264 16.30 5.01 6.09
N MET A 265 15.65 4.96 4.92
CA MET A 265 14.24 4.60 4.80
C MET A 265 13.99 3.13 5.18
N ILE A 266 14.80 2.21 4.67
CA ILE A 266 14.69 0.78 4.98
C ILE A 266 15.09 0.51 6.45
N ASP A 267 16.04 1.25 7.01
CA ASP A 267 16.38 1.16 8.45
C ASP A 267 15.15 1.54 9.32
N ILE A 268 14.34 2.56 8.92
CA ILE A 268 13.09 2.92 9.60
C ILE A 268 12.07 1.78 9.51
N VAL A 269 11.89 1.20 8.32
CA VAL A 269 10.95 0.09 8.08
C VAL A 269 11.32 -1.12 8.94
N LYS A 270 12.61 -1.51 8.94
CA LYS A 270 13.13 -2.64 9.73
C LYS A 270 13.01 -2.39 11.25
N LYS A 271 13.35 -1.19 11.72
CA LYS A 271 13.24 -0.79 13.12
C LYS A 271 11.81 -0.84 13.65
N ALA A 272 10.82 -0.59 12.79
CA ALA A 272 9.42 -0.73 13.14
C ALA A 272 8.94 -2.18 13.26
N GLY A 273 9.78 -3.16 12.91
CA GLY A 273 9.45 -4.58 12.94
C GLY A 273 8.50 -5.00 11.82
N TYR A 274 8.41 -4.22 10.74
CA TYR A 274 7.56 -4.56 9.59
C TYR A 274 8.07 -5.83 8.91
N LYS A 275 7.14 -6.71 8.59
CA LYS A 275 7.36 -7.95 7.86
C LYS A 275 6.32 -8.03 6.74
N GLY A 276 6.76 -8.11 5.53
CA GLY A 276 5.87 -8.13 4.39
C GLY A 276 6.53 -7.60 3.12
N TYR A 277 5.69 -7.20 2.17
CA TYR A 277 6.15 -6.69 0.89
C TYR A 277 6.51 -5.21 0.97
N VAL A 278 7.62 -4.87 0.30
CA VAL A 278 8.04 -3.50 -0.01
C VAL A 278 7.86 -3.33 -1.51
N GLY A 279 6.88 -2.54 -1.91
CA GLY A 279 6.45 -2.39 -3.30
C GLY A 279 7.33 -1.42 -4.07
N ILE A 280 7.93 -1.87 -5.16
CA ILE A 280 8.65 -0.98 -6.10
C ILE A 280 7.64 -0.08 -6.80
N GLU A 281 7.80 1.24 -6.66
CA GLU A 281 7.02 2.22 -7.40
C GLU A 281 7.95 3.27 -8.04
N TYR A 282 8.44 2.94 -9.24
CA TYR A 282 9.31 3.83 -9.99
C TYR A 282 8.52 4.88 -10.77
N GLU A 283 8.83 6.15 -10.54
CA GLU A 283 8.22 7.30 -11.22
C GLU A 283 9.26 8.25 -11.87
N GLY A 284 10.46 7.79 -12.06
CA GLY A 284 11.52 8.56 -12.70
C GLY A 284 11.23 8.85 -14.18
N ASN A 285 12.09 9.71 -14.75
CA ASN A 285 12.00 10.13 -16.16
C ASN A 285 13.33 10.09 -16.90
N ILE A 286 14.40 9.63 -16.24
CA ILE A 286 15.74 9.48 -16.86
C ILE A 286 15.88 8.05 -17.41
N LEU A 287 15.60 7.05 -16.58
CA LEU A 287 15.58 5.66 -17.01
C LEU A 287 14.20 5.30 -17.60
N SER A 288 14.16 4.30 -18.47
CA SER A 288 12.89 3.68 -18.86
C SER A 288 12.20 3.04 -17.65
N GLU A 289 10.90 2.71 -17.74
CA GLU A 289 10.17 2.03 -16.68
C GLU A 289 10.85 0.71 -16.30
N ASP A 290 11.27 -0.08 -17.28
CA ASP A 290 11.95 -1.37 -17.06
C ASP A 290 13.30 -1.17 -16.34
N GLU A 291 14.11 -0.24 -16.78
CA GLU A 291 15.42 0.05 -16.16
C GLU A 291 15.26 0.58 -14.73
N GLY A 292 14.28 1.47 -14.49
CA GLY A 292 14.00 2.02 -13.17
C GLY A 292 13.49 0.96 -12.19
N ILE A 293 12.63 0.04 -12.64
CA ILE A 293 12.19 -1.11 -11.84
C ILE A 293 13.38 -1.98 -11.45
N VAL A 294 14.25 -2.29 -12.41
CA VAL A 294 15.45 -3.12 -12.15
C VAL A 294 16.44 -2.41 -11.21
N ALA A 295 16.62 -1.09 -11.37
CA ALA A 295 17.49 -0.31 -10.49
C ALA A 295 16.96 -0.30 -9.05
N THR A 296 15.65 -0.03 -8.87
CA THR A 296 15.00 -0.05 -7.55
C THR A 296 15.09 -1.43 -6.90
N LYS A 297 14.82 -2.50 -7.67
CA LYS A 297 14.95 -3.89 -7.20
C LYS A 297 16.34 -4.19 -6.68
N LYS A 298 17.37 -3.88 -7.48
CA LYS A 298 18.77 -4.10 -7.08
C LYS A 298 19.17 -3.34 -5.83
N LEU A 299 18.66 -2.09 -5.67
CA LEU A 299 18.92 -1.29 -4.47
C LEU A 299 18.23 -1.90 -3.25
N LEU A 300 16.96 -2.32 -3.38
CA LEU A 300 16.25 -3.02 -2.29
C LEU A 300 16.94 -4.33 -1.90
N GLU A 301 17.36 -5.17 -2.86
CA GLU A 301 18.06 -6.43 -2.61
C GLU A 301 19.38 -6.27 -1.83
N LYS A 302 20.01 -5.10 -1.90
CA LYS A 302 21.20 -4.79 -1.08
C LYS A 302 20.85 -4.40 0.37
N LEU A 303 19.61 -3.93 0.60
CA LEU A 303 19.23 -3.27 1.86
C LEU A 303 18.27 -4.10 2.74
N ILE A 304 17.55 -5.09 2.17
CA ILE A 304 16.58 -5.95 2.89
C ILE A 304 17.18 -7.26 3.39
#